data_ec98462f5a11a4fc7c02ff0b75954ca3
#
_entry.id   ec98462f5a11a4fc7c02ff0b75954ca3
#
_cell.length_a   1.000
_cell.length_b   1.000
_cell.length_c   1.000
_cell.angle_alpha   90.00
_cell.angle_beta   90.00
_cell.angle_gamma   90.00
#
_symmetry.space_group_name_H-M   'P 1'
#
loop_
_entity.id
_entity.type
_entity.pdbx_description
1 polymer ?
#
loop_
_entity_poly.entity_id
_entity_poly.type
_entity_poly.pdbx_seq_one_letter_code
_entity_poly.pdbx_strand_id
1 'polypeptide(L)' 'MIINTAKYFNKLGTNEAVSISITTADNQFMSVPLDPANTEYAEIMRQVEAGELTIAPADEEE' A
#
# COMPACT_ATOMS: atom_id res chain seq x y z
N MET A 1 4.87 7.78 -10.60
CA MET A 1 3.71 7.81 -9.69
C MET A 1 4.15 8.40 -8.36
N ILE A 2 3.45 9.40 -7.90
CA ILE A 2 3.77 10.04 -6.63
C ILE A 2 2.73 9.62 -5.61
N ILE A 3 3.17 8.94 -4.56
CA ILE A 3 2.28 8.39 -3.56
C ILE A 3 2.31 9.26 -2.32
N ASN A 4 1.14 9.73 -1.91
CA ASN A 4 1.01 10.57 -0.73
C ASN A 4 0.99 9.74 0.54
N THR A 5 0.16 8.72 0.58
CA THR A 5 0.06 7.83 1.72
C THR A 5 -0.10 6.40 1.25
N ALA A 6 0.27 5.47 2.10
CA ALA A 6 0.10 4.05 1.82
C ALA A 6 -0.22 3.35 3.13
N LYS A 7 -1.08 2.33 3.06
CA LYS A 7 -1.51 1.61 4.24
C LYS A 7 -1.87 0.20 3.86
N TYR A 8 -1.47 -0.76 4.66
CA TYR A 8 -1.85 -2.15 4.43
C TYR A 8 -3.33 -2.35 4.69
N PHE A 9 -3.93 -3.26 3.94
CA PHE A 9 -5.31 -3.63 4.12
C PHE A 9 -5.37 -5.12 4.39
N ASN A 10 -5.95 -5.51 5.53
CA ASN A 10 -6.01 -6.91 5.92
C ASN A 10 -7.29 -7.55 5.43
N LYS A 11 -7.20 -8.85 5.19
CA LYS A 11 -8.39 -9.62 4.91
C LYS A 11 -9.29 -9.60 6.14
N LEU A 12 -10.58 -9.42 5.90
CA LEU A 12 -11.54 -9.30 6.99
C LEU A 12 -11.45 -10.48 7.95
N GLY A 13 -11.31 -10.16 9.23
CA GLY A 13 -11.25 -11.17 10.26
C GLY A 13 -9.91 -11.82 10.46
N THR A 14 -8.86 -11.32 9.79
CA THR A 14 -7.53 -11.90 9.92
C THR A 14 -6.50 -10.79 10.07
N ASN A 15 -5.27 -11.19 10.38
CA ASN A 15 -4.14 -10.27 10.40
C ASN A 15 -3.31 -10.38 9.14
N GLU A 16 -3.86 -10.97 8.11
CA GLU A 16 -3.12 -11.20 6.89
C GLU A 16 -3.35 -10.07 5.91
N ALA A 17 -2.29 -9.36 5.54
CA ALA A 17 -2.40 -8.27 4.58
C ALA A 17 -2.65 -8.85 3.19
N VAL A 18 -3.62 -8.28 2.47
CA VAL A 18 -3.96 -8.74 1.13
C VAL A 18 -3.74 -7.67 0.07
N SER A 19 -3.64 -6.40 0.48
CA SER A 19 -3.42 -5.34 -0.48
C SER A 19 -2.88 -4.12 0.25
N ILE A 20 -2.52 -3.10 -0.54
CA ILE A 20 -2.07 -1.82 0.00
C ILE A 20 -2.98 -0.75 -0.57
N SER A 21 -3.57 0.04 0.31
CA SER A 21 -4.38 1.19 -0.10
C SER A 21 -3.46 2.39 -0.19
N ILE A 22 -3.42 3.03 -1.33
CA ILE A 22 -2.57 4.21 -1.50
C ILE A 22 -3.41 5.40 -1.93
N THR A 23 -2.92 6.58 -1.59
CA THR A 23 -3.47 7.83 -2.08
C THR A 23 -2.35 8.57 -2.79
N THR A 24 -2.58 8.96 -4.01
CA THR A 24 -1.56 9.65 -4.80
C THR A 24 -1.65 11.16 -4.58
N ALA A 25 -0.67 11.87 -5.13
CA ALA A 25 -0.58 13.31 -4.92
C ALA A 25 -1.74 14.07 -5.54
N ASP A 26 -2.42 13.47 -6.54
CA ASP A 26 -3.57 14.12 -7.16
C ASP A 26 -4.88 13.62 -6.59
N ASN A 27 -4.85 13.08 -5.36
CA ASN A 27 -6.03 12.64 -4.62
C ASN A 27 -6.71 11.43 -5.24
N GLN A 28 -5.98 10.63 -6.00
CA GLN A 28 -6.50 9.37 -6.48
C GLN A 28 -6.33 8.30 -5.42
N PHE A 29 -7.34 7.46 -5.27
CA PHE A 29 -7.28 6.38 -4.30
C PHE A 29 -7.18 5.06 -5.06
N MET A 30 -6.21 4.23 -4.68
CA MET A 30 -5.99 2.98 -5.38
C MET A 30 -5.76 1.86 -4.39
N SER A 31 -6.16 0.66 -4.77
CA SER A 31 -5.89 -0.54 -4.00
C SER A 31 -4.97 -1.41 -4.84
N VAL A 32 -3.83 -1.79 -4.29
CA VAL A 32 -2.80 -2.50 -5.01
C VAL A 32 -2.60 -3.86 -4.38
N PRO A 33 -2.75 -4.95 -5.13
CA PRO A 33 -2.56 -6.29 -4.56
C PRO A 33 -1.09 -6.55 -4.22
N LEU A 34 -0.86 -7.43 -3.27
CA LEU A 34 0.49 -7.81 -2.86
C LEU A 34 1.02 -8.87 -3.82
N ASP A 35 1.25 -8.47 -5.04
CA ASP A 35 1.68 -9.37 -6.11
C ASP A 35 2.97 -8.83 -6.70
N PRO A 36 4.08 -9.55 -6.57
CA PRO A 36 5.36 -9.04 -7.10
C PRO A 36 5.35 -8.82 -8.61
N ALA A 37 4.41 -9.43 -9.33
CA ALA A 37 4.28 -9.19 -10.76
C ALA A 37 3.50 -7.92 -11.07
N ASN A 38 2.89 -7.29 -10.07
CA ASN A 38 2.12 -6.08 -10.28
C ASN A 38 3.06 -4.88 -10.33
N THR A 39 2.95 -4.08 -11.38
CA THR A 39 3.85 -2.96 -11.58
C THR A 39 3.74 -1.92 -10.46
N GLU A 40 2.51 -1.62 -10.04
CA GLU A 40 2.32 -0.65 -8.96
C GLU A 40 2.90 -1.17 -7.65
N TYR A 41 2.75 -2.45 -7.38
CA TYR A 41 3.31 -3.01 -6.17
C TYR A 41 4.83 -2.91 -6.19
N ALA A 42 5.45 -3.23 -7.32
CA ALA A 42 6.90 -3.13 -7.44
C ALA A 42 7.37 -1.70 -7.23
N GLU A 43 6.64 -0.74 -7.76
CA GLU A 43 6.99 0.67 -7.59
C GLU A 43 6.88 1.10 -6.13
N ILE A 44 5.82 0.64 -5.44
CA ILE A 44 5.64 0.95 -4.03
C ILE A 44 6.81 0.39 -3.22
N MET A 45 7.18 -0.85 -3.47
CA MET A 45 8.28 -1.47 -2.73
C MET A 45 9.60 -0.75 -3.01
N ARG A 46 9.83 -0.31 -4.24
CA ARG A 46 11.03 0.41 -4.58
C ARG A 46 11.12 1.71 -3.78
N GLN A 47 10.02 2.42 -3.66
CA GLN A 47 10.00 3.67 -2.91
C GLN A 47 10.19 3.44 -1.40
N VAL A 48 9.64 2.35 -0.89
CA VAL A 48 9.83 2.01 0.52
C VAL A 48 11.31 1.72 0.79
N GLU A 49 11.94 0.96 -0.08
CA GLU A 49 13.36 0.63 0.12
C GLU A 49 14.25 1.84 -0.03
N ALA A 50 13.84 2.80 -0.85
CA ALA A 50 14.61 4.03 -1.01
C ALA A 50 14.38 5.02 0.14
N GLY A 51 13.48 4.70 1.05
CA GLY A 51 13.19 5.59 2.16
C GLY A 51 12.27 6.74 1.79
N GLU A 52 11.63 6.66 0.63
CA GLU A 52 10.76 7.73 0.17
C GLU A 52 9.30 7.52 0.54
N LEU A 53 8.95 6.34 1.00
CA LEU A 53 7.57 6.01 1.31
C LEU A 53 7.52 5.09 2.51
N THR A 54 6.58 5.32 3.39
CA THR A 54 6.35 4.44 4.54
C THR A 54 4.94 3.89 4.44
N ILE A 55 4.79 2.58 4.53
CA ILE A 55 3.49 1.95 4.52
C ILE A 55 3.02 1.76 5.96
N ALA A 56 1.92 2.41 6.30
CA ALA A 56 1.37 2.30 7.64
C ALA A 56 0.81 0.90 7.86
N PRO A 57 0.81 0.40 9.10
CA PRO A 57 0.22 -0.90 9.38
C PRO A 57 -1.29 -0.86 9.14
N ALA A 58 -1.85 -2.04 8.93
CA ALA A 58 -3.27 -2.14 8.70
C ALA A 58 -4.03 -1.65 9.93
N ASP A 59 -5.19 -1.03 9.67
CA ASP A 59 -6.04 -0.57 10.75
C ASP A 59 -6.80 -1.77 11.26
N GLU A 60 -6.58 -2.10 12.53
CA GLU A 60 -7.19 -3.25 13.08
C GLU A 60 -8.31 -2.99 13.96
N GLU A 61 -8.58 -1.84 14.32
CA GLU A 61 -9.60 -1.60 15.21
C GLU A 61 -10.83 -1.48 14.74
N GLU A 62 -11.25 -1.66 15.14
CA GLU A 62 -12.19 -1.55 14.68
C GLU A 62 -12.61 -1.77 14.95
#